data_b2dc9c8930811990ac45ac6ee9d51466
#
_entry.id   b2dc9c8930811990ac45ac6ee9d51466
#
_cell.length_a   1.000
_cell.length_b   1.000
_cell.length_c   1.000
_cell.angle_alpha   90.00
_cell.angle_beta   90.00
_cell.angle_gamma   90.00
#
_symmetry.space_group_name_H-M   'P 1'
#
loop_
_entity.id
_entity.type
_entity.pdbx_description
1 polymer ?
#
loop_
_entity_poly.entity_id
_entity_poly.type
_entity_poly.pdbx_seq_one_letter_code
_entity_poly.pdbx_strand_id
1 'polypeptide(L)'
;YFNSSLHHMSDLDAILIKRCAALKQDGYLFVNEYIGPNRFTFSDREKEVMQSVFHLIPEKYRVSHAEHDRGQIRKQVHYPDPAEVERVDPSEAIHSEEIVDSLKRHFKIEEFNYTGGTLMQFMLLDIAGNFKESDAESMQILQLIFDIEDTLVASGGLLPHFAMIIARP
;
A
#
# COMPACT_ATOMS: atom_id res chain seq x y z
N TYR A 1 -0.38 17.48 8.54
CA TYR A 1 -0.38 16.01 8.55
C TYR A 1 -1.39 15.46 7.56
N PHE A 2 -0.94 14.55 6.70
CA PHE A 2 -1.80 13.76 5.84
C PHE A 2 -1.65 12.29 6.23
N ASN A 3 -2.76 11.58 6.31
CA ASN A 3 -2.81 10.16 6.60
C ASN A 3 -3.91 9.53 5.76
N SER A 4 -3.53 8.72 4.79
CA SER A 4 -4.44 8.07 3.84
C SER A 4 -5.47 9.05 3.26
N SER A 5 -5.00 10.17 2.69
CA SER A 5 -5.86 11.26 2.24
C SER A 5 -5.37 12.00 1.00
N LEU A 6 -4.06 12.04 0.74
CA LEU A 6 -3.52 12.67 -0.47
C LEU A 6 -3.91 11.91 -1.74
N HIS A 7 -3.99 10.59 -1.68
CA HIS A 7 -4.36 9.77 -2.82
C HIS A 7 -5.79 9.99 -3.32
N HIS A 8 -6.64 10.68 -2.53
CA HIS A 8 -7.97 11.11 -2.95
C HIS A 8 -8.00 12.50 -3.61
N MET A 9 -6.88 13.21 -3.65
CA MET A 9 -6.87 14.60 -4.09
C MET A 9 -6.72 14.71 -5.60
N SER A 10 -7.64 15.43 -6.24
CA SER A 10 -7.66 15.64 -7.69
C SER A 10 -6.60 16.65 -8.18
N ASP A 11 -6.08 17.51 -7.30
CA ASP A 11 -5.06 18.52 -7.61
C ASP A 11 -4.03 18.54 -6.47
N LEU A 12 -3.06 17.62 -6.54
CA LEU A 12 -2.00 17.48 -5.54
C LEU A 12 -1.15 18.74 -5.43
N ASP A 13 -0.78 19.34 -6.55
CA ASP A 13 0.10 20.51 -6.55
C ASP A 13 -0.60 21.73 -5.91
N ALA A 14 -1.87 21.99 -6.22
CA ALA A 14 -2.59 23.09 -5.62
C ALA A 14 -2.72 22.95 -4.09
N ILE A 15 -2.94 21.72 -3.62
CA ILE A 15 -3.02 21.45 -2.18
C ILE A 15 -1.66 21.61 -1.52
N LEU A 16 -0.62 21.03 -2.10
CA LEU A 16 0.74 21.07 -1.54
C LEU A 16 1.32 22.47 -1.51
N ILE A 17 1.09 23.30 -2.55
CA ILE A 17 1.47 24.71 -2.58
C ILE A 17 0.81 25.47 -1.40
N LYS A 18 -0.50 25.28 -1.20
CA LYS A 18 -1.22 25.92 -0.09
C LYS A 18 -0.68 25.47 1.27
N ARG A 19 -0.31 24.20 1.42
CA ARG A 19 0.22 23.67 2.67
C ARG A 19 1.65 24.15 2.92
N CYS A 20 2.49 24.21 1.89
CA CYS A 20 3.82 24.78 1.97
C CYS A 20 3.77 26.24 2.46
N ALA A 21 2.92 27.07 1.84
CA ALA A 21 2.75 28.47 2.22
C ALA A 21 2.18 28.67 3.64
N ALA A 22 1.46 27.70 4.18
CA ALA A 22 0.85 27.76 5.52
C ALA A 22 1.78 27.25 6.63
N LEU A 23 2.86 26.55 6.31
CA LEU A 23 3.82 26.08 7.28
C LEU A 23 4.79 27.20 7.70
N LYS A 24 5.24 27.14 8.94
CA LYS A 24 6.38 27.95 9.40
C LYS A 24 7.66 27.45 8.73
N GLN A 25 8.69 28.30 8.66
CA GLN A 25 9.99 27.94 8.07
C GLN A 25 10.66 26.73 8.75
N ASP A 26 10.41 26.54 10.05
CA ASP A 26 10.86 25.41 10.84
C ASP A 26 9.82 24.30 11.00
N GLY A 27 8.68 24.43 10.30
CA GLY A 27 7.57 23.48 10.33
C GLY A 27 7.85 22.20 9.55
N TYR A 28 7.14 21.14 9.90
CA TYR A 28 7.21 19.87 9.23
C TYR A 28 5.84 19.47 8.66
N LEU A 29 5.88 18.84 7.49
CA LEU A 29 4.77 18.10 6.92
C LEU A 29 5.02 16.60 7.11
N PHE A 30 4.07 15.93 7.77
CA PHE A 30 4.06 14.47 7.92
C PHE A 30 3.05 13.88 6.94
N VAL A 31 3.47 12.88 6.18
CA VAL A 31 2.65 12.20 5.19
C VAL A 31 2.79 10.71 5.43
N ASN A 32 1.65 10.02 5.61
CA ASN A 32 1.56 8.56 5.68
C ASN A 32 0.51 8.14 4.64
N GLU A 33 0.97 7.60 3.52
CA GLU A 33 0.12 7.46 2.32
C GLU A 33 0.38 6.18 1.54
N TYR A 34 -0.67 5.77 0.83
CA TYR A 34 -0.57 4.90 -0.31
C TYR A 34 0.04 5.69 -1.49
N ILE A 35 1.14 5.20 -2.02
CA ILE A 35 1.92 5.80 -3.11
C ILE A 35 2.11 4.84 -4.29
N GLY A 36 1.33 3.76 -4.28
CA GLY A 36 1.35 2.72 -5.31
C GLY A 36 0.54 3.09 -6.55
N PRO A 37 0.32 2.12 -7.45
CA PRO A 37 -0.35 2.34 -8.73
C PRO A 37 -1.73 2.99 -8.59
N ASN A 38 -2.01 3.98 -9.47
CA ASN A 38 -3.31 4.63 -9.53
C ASN A 38 -4.41 3.58 -9.72
N ARG A 39 -5.53 3.75 -8.98
CA ARG A 39 -6.66 2.83 -9.02
C ARG A 39 -6.30 1.36 -8.75
N PHE A 40 -5.19 1.11 -8.04
CA PHE A 40 -4.67 -0.24 -7.79
C PHE A 40 -4.41 -1.05 -9.08
N THR A 41 -4.03 -0.35 -10.16
CA THR A 41 -3.75 -0.97 -11.47
C THR A 41 -2.36 -1.59 -11.47
N PHE A 42 -2.22 -2.73 -10.81
CA PHE A 42 -0.95 -3.44 -10.70
C PHE A 42 -0.48 -3.97 -12.06
N SER A 43 0.82 -3.92 -12.29
CA SER A 43 1.47 -4.55 -13.44
C SER A 43 1.35 -6.08 -13.39
N ASP A 44 1.46 -6.73 -14.54
CA ASP A 44 1.45 -8.19 -14.62
C ASP A 44 2.58 -8.79 -13.79
N ARG A 45 3.73 -8.12 -13.72
CA ARG A 45 4.86 -8.55 -12.90
C ARG A 45 4.54 -8.51 -11.40
N GLU A 46 3.92 -7.46 -10.91
CA GLU A 46 3.49 -7.37 -9.52
C GLU A 46 2.48 -8.45 -9.18
N LYS A 47 1.48 -8.66 -10.04
CA LYS A 47 0.48 -9.72 -9.88
C LYS A 47 1.11 -11.11 -9.85
N GLU A 48 2.07 -11.39 -10.75
CA GLU A 48 2.81 -12.65 -10.79
C GLU A 48 3.59 -12.90 -9.49
N VAL A 49 4.29 -11.89 -8.97
CA VAL A 49 5.03 -11.98 -7.71
C VAL A 49 4.08 -12.21 -6.54
N MET A 50 3.01 -11.39 -6.42
CA MET A 50 2.01 -11.54 -5.36
C MET A 50 1.38 -12.95 -5.38
N GLN A 51 1.01 -13.45 -6.56
CA GLN A 51 0.42 -14.77 -6.70
C GLN A 51 1.41 -15.88 -6.33
N SER A 52 2.68 -15.74 -6.69
CA SER A 52 3.73 -16.70 -6.37
C SER A 52 3.98 -16.78 -4.86
N VAL A 53 4.07 -15.62 -4.20
CA VAL A 53 4.23 -15.55 -2.74
C VAL A 53 2.96 -16.05 -2.02
N PHE A 54 1.77 -15.73 -2.54
CA PHE A 54 0.50 -16.21 -1.99
C PHE A 54 0.43 -17.75 -1.94
N HIS A 55 0.98 -18.44 -2.93
CA HIS A 55 1.02 -19.89 -2.96
C HIS A 55 1.93 -20.53 -1.89
N LEU A 56 2.84 -19.74 -1.28
CA LEU A 56 3.65 -20.21 -0.15
C LEU A 56 2.84 -20.27 1.15
N ILE A 57 1.69 -19.60 1.21
CA ILE A 57 0.80 -19.62 2.37
C ILE A 57 0.05 -20.96 2.40
N PRO A 58 0.16 -21.77 3.48
CA PRO A 58 -0.61 -23.01 3.60
C PRO A 58 -2.12 -22.79 3.51
N GLU A 59 -2.86 -23.74 2.96
CA GLU A 59 -4.31 -23.63 2.74
C GLU A 59 -5.09 -23.28 3.99
N LYS A 60 -4.70 -23.80 5.16
CA LYS A 60 -5.36 -23.49 6.43
C LYS A 60 -5.36 -22.01 6.80
N TYR A 61 -4.39 -21.22 6.28
CA TYR A 61 -4.32 -19.77 6.47
C TYR A 61 -4.94 -18.98 5.32
N ARG A 62 -5.41 -19.68 4.26
CA ARG A 62 -6.07 -19.03 3.11
C ARG A 62 -7.60 -19.10 3.16
N VAL A 63 -8.17 -19.43 4.32
CA VAL A 63 -9.63 -19.46 4.50
C VAL A 63 -10.18 -18.05 4.48
N SER A 64 -11.13 -17.79 3.57
CA SER A 64 -11.75 -16.46 3.42
C SER A 64 -12.67 -16.11 4.58
N HIS A 65 -12.58 -14.86 5.03
CA HIS A 65 -13.50 -14.22 5.96
C HIS A 65 -14.47 -13.26 5.27
N ALA A 66 -14.32 -13.03 3.95
CA ALA A 66 -15.25 -12.19 3.19
C ALA A 66 -16.68 -12.78 3.20
N GLU A 67 -17.67 -11.91 3.13
CA GLU A 67 -19.08 -12.32 3.26
C GLU A 67 -19.50 -13.29 2.14
N HIS A 68 -19.05 -13.02 0.91
CA HIS A 68 -19.47 -13.73 -0.30
C HIS A 68 -18.86 -15.14 -0.47
N ASP A 69 -17.71 -15.42 0.18
CA ASP A 69 -17.00 -16.70 0.06
C ASP A 69 -16.46 -17.22 1.40
N ARG A 70 -17.09 -16.81 2.49
CA ARG A 70 -16.68 -17.16 3.86
C ARG A 70 -16.51 -18.67 4.04
N GLY A 71 -15.35 -19.05 4.58
CA GLY A 71 -14.99 -20.45 4.84
C GLY A 71 -14.42 -21.19 3.62
N GLN A 72 -14.39 -20.59 2.43
CA GLN A 72 -13.74 -21.18 1.28
C GLN A 72 -12.23 -20.91 1.31
N ILE A 73 -11.44 -21.87 0.75
CA ILE A 73 -9.99 -21.68 0.61
C ILE A 73 -9.71 -20.85 -0.63
N ARG A 74 -9.12 -19.69 -0.45
CA ARG A 74 -8.69 -18.83 -1.57
C ARG A 74 -7.53 -19.50 -2.32
N LYS A 75 -7.66 -19.53 -3.65
CA LYS A 75 -6.66 -20.12 -4.56
C LYS A 75 -5.80 -19.06 -5.24
N GLN A 76 -6.22 -17.82 -5.19
CA GLN A 76 -5.55 -16.70 -5.84
C GLN A 76 -5.72 -15.39 -5.07
N VAL A 77 -4.82 -14.45 -5.32
CA VAL A 77 -4.97 -13.06 -4.86
C VAL A 77 -6.14 -12.41 -5.61
N HIS A 78 -6.99 -11.68 -4.88
CA HIS A 78 -8.04 -10.89 -5.49
C HIS A 78 -7.59 -9.44 -5.59
N TYR A 79 -7.66 -8.89 -6.78
CA TYR A 79 -7.36 -7.49 -7.06
C TYR A 79 -8.66 -6.73 -7.28
N PRO A 80 -8.77 -5.48 -6.81
CA PRO A 80 -9.91 -4.66 -7.16
C PRO A 80 -9.93 -4.41 -8.67
N ASP A 81 -11.13 -4.40 -9.25
CA ASP A 81 -11.34 -3.94 -10.61
C ASP A 81 -11.27 -2.40 -10.61
N PRO A 82 -10.37 -1.76 -11.38
CA PRO A 82 -10.25 -0.31 -11.42
C PRO A 82 -11.57 0.40 -11.76
N ALA A 83 -12.40 -0.17 -12.63
CA ALA A 83 -13.70 0.39 -12.97
C ALA A 83 -14.69 0.33 -11.80
N GLU A 84 -14.61 -0.73 -10.98
CA GLU A 84 -15.43 -0.86 -9.79
C GLU A 84 -14.95 0.08 -8.68
N VAL A 85 -13.62 0.25 -8.52
CA VAL A 85 -13.05 1.24 -7.60
C VAL A 85 -13.57 2.64 -7.95
N GLU A 86 -13.47 3.05 -9.21
CA GLU A 86 -13.96 4.34 -9.67
C GLU A 86 -15.48 4.52 -9.47
N ARG A 87 -16.24 3.46 -9.65
CA ARG A 87 -17.69 3.49 -9.45
C ARG A 87 -18.08 3.66 -7.99
N VAL A 88 -17.34 3.02 -7.06
CA VAL A 88 -17.64 3.04 -5.62
C VAL A 88 -17.10 4.32 -4.98
N ASP A 89 -15.85 4.66 -5.28
CA ASP A 89 -15.19 5.89 -4.84
C ASP A 89 -14.42 6.52 -6.00
N PRO A 90 -15.00 7.52 -6.68
CA PRO A 90 -14.33 8.22 -7.77
C PRO A 90 -13.01 8.88 -7.39
N SER A 91 -12.75 9.11 -6.11
CA SER A 91 -11.52 9.74 -5.60
C SER A 91 -10.45 8.73 -5.16
N GLU A 92 -10.77 7.44 -5.02
CA GLU A 92 -9.84 6.45 -4.50
C GLU A 92 -8.62 6.28 -5.41
N ALA A 93 -7.43 6.53 -4.86
CA ALA A 93 -6.13 6.32 -5.50
C ALA A 93 -6.01 6.93 -6.93
N ILE A 94 -6.57 8.15 -7.15
CA ILE A 94 -6.60 8.78 -8.49
C ILE A 94 -5.23 9.27 -8.94
N HIS A 95 -4.37 9.70 -7.99
CA HIS A 95 -3.04 10.28 -8.23
C HIS A 95 -1.99 9.76 -7.25
N SER A 96 -2.16 8.54 -6.74
CA SER A 96 -1.25 7.97 -5.73
C SER A 96 0.19 7.85 -6.22
N GLU A 97 0.42 7.47 -7.46
CA GLU A 97 1.75 7.38 -8.06
C GLU A 97 2.49 8.74 -8.13
N GLU A 98 1.75 9.84 -8.16
CA GLU A 98 2.29 11.18 -8.34
C GLU A 98 2.62 11.88 -7.01
N ILE A 99 2.19 11.31 -5.86
CA ILE A 99 2.33 11.94 -4.53
C ILE A 99 3.78 12.26 -4.21
N VAL A 100 4.69 11.31 -4.41
CA VAL A 100 6.11 11.49 -4.05
C VAL A 100 6.75 12.58 -4.89
N ASP A 101 6.49 12.60 -6.19
CA ASP A 101 7.07 13.60 -7.10
C ASP A 101 6.42 14.98 -6.89
N SER A 102 5.13 15.06 -6.57
CA SER A 102 4.48 16.30 -6.17
C SER A 102 5.05 16.86 -4.88
N LEU A 103 5.30 15.99 -3.88
CA LEU A 103 5.96 16.41 -2.64
C LEU A 103 7.37 16.98 -2.92
N LYS A 104 8.17 16.31 -3.74
CA LYS A 104 9.53 16.76 -4.10
C LYS A 104 9.56 18.10 -4.84
N ARG A 105 8.49 18.45 -5.58
CA ARG A 105 8.40 19.75 -6.26
C ARG A 105 8.20 20.93 -5.29
N HIS A 106 7.52 20.68 -4.17
CA HIS A 106 7.06 21.76 -3.27
C HIS A 106 7.72 21.74 -1.89
N PHE A 107 8.37 20.63 -1.53
CA PHE A 107 8.97 20.41 -0.22
C PHE A 107 10.35 19.79 -0.34
N LYS A 108 11.19 20.08 0.64
CA LYS A 108 12.42 19.31 0.87
C LYS A 108 12.08 18.06 1.67
N ILE A 109 12.27 16.88 1.08
CA ILE A 109 12.10 15.62 1.81
C ILE A 109 13.26 15.46 2.79
N GLU A 110 12.96 15.35 4.07
CA GLU A 110 13.94 15.11 5.16
C GLU A 110 14.05 13.61 5.46
N GLU A 111 12.91 12.89 5.46
CA GLU A 111 12.89 11.45 5.67
C GLU A 111 11.88 10.80 4.71
N PHE A 112 12.24 9.63 4.22
CA PHE A 112 11.38 8.76 3.43
C PHE A 112 11.52 7.34 3.94
N ASN A 113 10.48 6.85 4.62
CA ASN A 113 10.45 5.52 5.20
C ASN A 113 9.36 4.70 4.53
N TYR A 114 9.77 3.63 3.86
CA TYR A 114 8.87 2.62 3.37
C TYR A 114 8.22 1.87 4.55
N THR A 115 6.89 1.64 4.47
CA THR A 115 6.12 1.04 5.58
C THR A 115 5.47 -0.30 5.22
N GLY A 116 5.88 -0.90 4.12
CA GLY A 116 5.36 -2.20 3.67
C GLY A 116 4.06 -2.10 2.90
N GLY A 117 3.39 -3.23 2.71
CA GLY A 117 2.06 -3.31 2.11
C GLY A 117 2.02 -3.52 0.60
N THR A 118 3.15 -3.60 -0.09
CA THR A 118 3.22 -3.85 -1.54
C THR A 118 2.66 -5.22 -1.89
N LEU A 119 3.08 -6.27 -1.18
CA LEU A 119 2.51 -7.61 -1.34
C LEU A 119 1.30 -7.82 -0.43
N MET A 120 1.44 -7.42 0.83
CA MET A 120 0.56 -7.86 1.91
C MET A 120 -0.86 -7.31 1.82
N GLN A 121 -1.05 -6.09 1.32
CA GLN A 121 -2.36 -5.43 1.34
C GLN A 121 -3.43 -6.29 0.67
N PHE A 122 -3.20 -6.74 -0.56
CA PHE A 122 -4.17 -7.53 -1.32
C PHE A 122 -4.01 -9.03 -1.12
N MET A 123 -2.79 -9.48 -0.84
CA MET A 123 -2.51 -10.88 -0.56
C MET A 123 -3.21 -11.37 0.73
N LEU A 124 -3.18 -10.55 1.79
CA LEU A 124 -3.78 -10.90 3.08
C LEU A 124 -5.23 -10.38 3.24
N LEU A 125 -5.75 -9.65 2.26
CA LEU A 125 -7.14 -9.21 2.26
C LEU A 125 -8.05 -10.42 2.49
N ASP A 126 -9.00 -10.29 3.40
CA ASP A 126 -9.97 -11.31 3.79
C ASP A 126 -9.41 -12.61 4.42
N ILE A 127 -8.10 -12.79 4.50
CA ILE A 127 -7.47 -13.95 5.14
C ILE A 127 -6.58 -13.61 6.34
N ALA A 128 -6.28 -12.33 6.56
CA ALA A 128 -5.42 -11.89 7.67
C ALA A 128 -5.89 -12.41 9.04
N GLY A 129 -7.20 -12.55 9.22
CA GLY A 129 -7.78 -13.10 10.44
C GLY A 129 -7.41 -14.54 10.79
N ASN A 130 -6.82 -15.31 9.86
CA ASN A 130 -6.34 -16.67 10.12
C ASN A 130 -4.99 -16.69 10.84
N PHE A 131 -4.23 -15.60 10.76
CA PHE A 131 -2.93 -15.50 11.42
C PHE A 131 -3.14 -15.07 12.87
N LYS A 132 -2.60 -15.81 13.82
CA LYS A 132 -2.78 -15.58 15.25
C LYS A 132 -1.42 -15.46 15.94
N GLU A 133 -1.24 -14.48 16.80
CA GLU A 133 -0.03 -14.31 17.60
C GLU A 133 0.28 -15.55 18.48
N SER A 134 -0.75 -16.28 18.88
CA SER A 134 -0.60 -17.53 19.67
C SER A 134 -0.19 -18.74 18.85
N ASP A 135 -0.18 -18.64 17.52
CA ASP A 135 0.25 -19.71 16.60
C ASP A 135 1.62 -19.36 16.02
N ALA A 136 2.66 -20.04 16.53
CA ALA A 136 4.05 -19.80 16.12
C ALA A 136 4.28 -20.04 14.62
N GLU A 137 3.58 -20.99 13.99
CA GLU A 137 3.67 -21.24 12.55
C GLU A 137 3.11 -20.07 11.76
N SER A 138 1.95 -19.52 12.17
CA SER A 138 1.36 -18.36 11.50
C SER A 138 2.28 -17.14 11.55
N MET A 139 2.94 -16.91 12.69
CA MET A 139 3.87 -15.80 12.84
C MET A 139 5.14 -15.99 12.01
N GLN A 140 5.66 -17.21 11.89
CA GLN A 140 6.80 -17.52 11.02
C GLN A 140 6.46 -17.27 9.54
N ILE A 141 5.25 -17.61 9.11
CA ILE A 141 4.80 -17.39 7.73
C ILE A 141 4.66 -15.88 7.46
N LEU A 142 4.07 -15.12 8.39
CA LEU A 142 4.00 -13.66 8.25
C LEU A 142 5.40 -13.03 8.17
N GLN A 143 6.33 -13.46 9.05
CA GLN A 143 7.69 -12.96 9.01
C GLN A 143 8.37 -13.27 7.67
N LEU A 144 8.20 -14.49 7.14
CA LEU A 144 8.72 -14.85 5.82
C LEU A 144 8.17 -13.94 4.71
N ILE A 145 6.88 -13.62 4.74
CA ILE A 145 6.26 -12.72 3.76
C ILE A 145 6.85 -11.31 3.88
N PHE A 146 7.05 -10.81 5.11
CA PHE A 146 7.68 -9.51 5.36
C PHE A 146 9.12 -9.48 4.81
N ASP A 147 9.92 -10.49 5.12
CA ASP A 147 11.31 -10.59 4.66
C ASP A 147 11.40 -10.66 3.12
N ILE A 148 10.46 -11.36 2.47
CA ILE A 148 10.35 -11.41 1.01
C ILE A 148 10.01 -10.02 0.45
N GLU A 149 9.01 -9.33 1.01
CA GLU A 149 8.61 -7.99 0.57
C GLU A 149 9.77 -7.01 0.72
N ASP A 150 10.40 -6.95 1.90
CA ASP A 150 11.54 -6.06 2.18
C ASP A 150 12.70 -6.33 1.23
N THR A 151 13.01 -7.60 0.96
CA THR A 151 14.08 -7.99 0.02
C THR A 151 13.77 -7.53 -1.41
N LEU A 152 12.53 -7.73 -1.87
CA LEU A 152 12.10 -7.35 -3.21
C LEU A 152 12.10 -5.83 -3.39
N VAL A 153 11.66 -5.08 -2.40
CA VAL A 153 11.70 -3.61 -2.44
C VAL A 153 13.13 -3.09 -2.36
N ALA A 154 13.94 -3.60 -1.44
CA ALA A 154 15.34 -3.19 -1.30
C ALA A 154 16.20 -3.48 -2.55
N SER A 155 15.89 -4.56 -3.29
CA SER A 155 16.56 -4.92 -4.54
C SER A 155 16.00 -4.18 -5.78
N GLY A 156 14.95 -3.37 -5.63
CA GLY A 156 14.25 -2.73 -6.75
C GLY A 156 13.40 -3.69 -7.59
N GLY A 157 13.13 -4.89 -7.09
CA GLY A 157 12.26 -5.87 -7.75
C GLY A 157 10.78 -5.54 -7.65
N LEU A 158 10.39 -4.74 -6.65
CA LEU A 158 9.07 -4.12 -6.47
C LEU A 158 9.23 -2.66 -6.04
N LEU A 159 8.24 -1.84 -6.37
CA LEU A 159 8.14 -0.47 -5.84
C LEU A 159 7.39 -0.50 -4.50
N PRO A 160 7.74 0.39 -3.54
CA PRO A 160 6.98 0.53 -2.31
C PRO A 160 5.60 1.14 -2.59
N HIS A 161 4.56 0.56 -1.98
CA HIS A 161 3.19 1.08 -2.14
C HIS A 161 2.73 1.92 -0.96
N PHE A 162 3.43 1.90 0.17
CA PHE A 162 3.14 2.77 1.32
C PHE A 162 4.42 3.41 1.84
N ALA A 163 4.32 4.66 2.20
CA ALA A 163 5.43 5.38 2.78
C ALA A 163 4.99 6.37 3.86
N MET A 164 5.87 6.53 4.86
CA MET A 164 5.85 7.64 5.79
C MET A 164 6.94 8.61 5.38
N ILE A 165 6.54 9.87 5.12
CA ILE A 165 7.42 10.92 4.58
C ILE A 165 7.38 12.11 5.53
N ILE A 166 8.56 12.64 5.86
CA ILE A 166 8.71 13.90 6.59
C ILE A 166 9.35 14.92 5.65
N ALA A 167 8.71 16.08 5.53
CA ALA A 167 9.13 17.11 4.60
C ALA A 167 9.08 18.50 5.23
N ARG A 168 9.83 19.45 4.68
CA ARG A 168 9.85 20.87 5.06
C ARG A 168 9.49 21.74 3.86
N PRO A 169 8.99 22.97 4.12
CA PRO A 169 8.88 23.99 3.09
C PRO A 169 10.17 24.28 2.36
#